data_4221d1caa63f053869a354915168aa95
#
_entry.id   4221d1caa63f053869a354915168aa95
#
_cell.length_a   1.000
_cell.length_b   1.000
_cell.length_c   1.000
_cell.angle_alpha   90.00
_cell.angle_beta   90.00
_cell.angle_gamma   90.00
#
_symmetry.space_group_name_H-M   'P 1'
#
loop_
_entity.id
_entity.type
_entity.pdbx_description
1 polymer ?
#
loop_
_entity_poly.entity_id
_entity_poly.type
_entity_poly.pdbx_seq_one_letter_code
_entity_poly.pdbx_strand_id
1 'polypeptide(L)'
;VLNIVLDLLFVRGFSWGVAGAGTATIIAQLLAGIGSLVFALMKNPFFKIEKEQLKADWEIIWRCVRMGVPLAFQTSLIAISCVALQRVVNTFGSVVVAAFTATSRVEQLVQQPYDTLGVAMSTYTGQNIGAKKVDRVRQGYKRGMLIMAVFTLIMVPIAQLGGESIMRLFVSETEVIALGARAL
;
A
#
# COMPACT_ATOMS: atom_id res chain seq x y z
N VAL A 1 -2.81 -12.60 -9.01
CA VAL A 1 -3.51 -13.72 -9.68
C VAL A 1 -3.02 -15.05 -9.14
N LEU A 2 -1.71 -15.36 -9.16
CA LEU A 2 -1.17 -16.64 -8.67
C LEU A 2 -1.56 -16.93 -7.21
N ASN A 3 -1.48 -15.94 -6.33
CA ASN A 3 -1.88 -16.08 -4.93
C ASN A 3 -3.33 -16.54 -4.80
N ILE A 4 -4.26 -15.92 -5.55
CA ILE A 4 -5.71 -16.30 -5.52
C ILE A 4 -5.90 -17.76 -5.94
N VAL A 5 -5.20 -18.22 -6.98
CA VAL A 5 -5.28 -19.61 -7.43
C VAL A 5 -4.76 -20.57 -6.37
N LEU A 6 -3.62 -20.26 -5.75
CA LEU A 6 -3.02 -21.06 -4.69
C LEU A 6 -3.88 -21.04 -3.41
N ASP A 7 -4.49 -19.91 -3.06
CA ASP A 7 -5.42 -19.80 -1.94
C ASP A 7 -6.61 -20.74 -2.13
N LEU A 8 -7.25 -20.70 -3.30
CA LEU A 8 -8.35 -21.61 -3.62
C LEU A 8 -7.94 -23.08 -3.58
N LEU A 9 -6.76 -23.40 -4.10
CA LEU A 9 -6.22 -24.76 -4.11
C LEU A 9 -5.94 -25.26 -2.68
N PHE A 10 -5.24 -24.49 -1.86
CA PHE A 10 -4.80 -24.93 -0.54
C PHE A 10 -5.91 -24.84 0.51
N VAL A 11 -6.74 -23.79 0.47
CA VAL A 11 -7.82 -23.63 1.43
C VAL A 11 -9.00 -24.53 1.10
N ARG A 12 -9.43 -24.56 -0.16
CA ARG A 12 -10.62 -25.30 -0.59
C ARG A 12 -10.30 -26.71 -1.09
N GLY A 13 -9.21 -26.90 -1.84
CA GLY A 13 -8.81 -28.21 -2.40
C GLY A 13 -8.20 -29.11 -1.34
N PHE A 14 -7.21 -28.65 -0.60
CA PHE A 14 -6.53 -29.43 0.43
C PHE A 14 -7.09 -29.22 1.85
N SER A 15 -8.07 -28.32 2.02
CA SER A 15 -8.70 -28.03 3.32
C SER A 15 -7.71 -27.61 4.43
N TRP A 16 -6.60 -26.96 4.06
CA TRP A 16 -5.57 -26.51 5.01
C TRP A 16 -5.97 -25.26 5.82
N GLY A 17 -7.15 -24.68 5.55
CA GLY A 17 -7.65 -23.52 6.29
C GLY A 17 -6.69 -22.34 6.27
N VAL A 18 -6.45 -21.72 7.45
CA VAL A 18 -5.59 -20.53 7.59
C VAL A 18 -4.13 -20.82 7.22
N ALA A 19 -3.63 -22.02 7.52
CA ALA A 19 -2.26 -22.42 7.14
C ALA A 19 -2.12 -22.49 5.60
N GLY A 20 -3.17 -22.91 4.89
CA GLY A 20 -3.21 -22.94 3.43
C GLY A 20 -3.08 -21.54 2.83
N ALA A 21 -3.81 -20.56 3.36
CA ALA A 21 -3.71 -19.16 2.91
C ALA A 21 -2.31 -18.57 3.17
N GLY A 22 -1.72 -18.85 4.32
CA GLY A 22 -0.35 -18.41 4.64
C GLY A 22 0.69 -19.00 3.69
N THR A 23 0.64 -20.31 3.43
CA THR A 23 1.57 -20.99 2.51
C THR A 23 1.39 -20.54 1.06
N ALA A 24 0.16 -20.34 0.60
CA ALA A 24 -0.14 -19.80 -0.73
C ALA A 24 0.48 -18.41 -0.93
N THR A 25 0.38 -17.55 0.08
CA THR A 25 0.95 -16.20 0.05
C THR A 25 2.48 -16.27 -0.04
N ILE A 26 3.13 -17.09 0.78
CA ILE A 26 4.60 -17.25 0.77
C ILE A 26 5.07 -17.75 -0.60
N ILE A 27 4.44 -18.80 -1.13
CA ILE A 27 4.81 -19.37 -2.43
C ILE A 27 4.62 -18.33 -3.55
N ALA A 28 3.49 -17.63 -3.56
CA ALA A 28 3.22 -16.60 -4.57
C ALA A 28 4.25 -15.48 -4.53
N GLN A 29 4.63 -15.02 -3.36
CA GLN A 29 5.65 -13.96 -3.20
C GLN A 29 7.04 -14.43 -3.60
N LEU A 30 7.44 -15.66 -3.23
CA LEU A 30 8.73 -16.23 -3.64
C LEU A 30 8.82 -16.37 -5.15
N LEU A 31 7.78 -16.91 -5.80
CA LEU A 31 7.75 -17.06 -7.26
C LEU A 31 7.75 -15.70 -7.97
N ALA A 32 7.01 -14.72 -7.45
CA ALA A 32 7.03 -13.36 -7.99
C ALA A 32 8.40 -12.70 -7.82
N GLY A 33 9.05 -12.86 -6.67
CA GLY A 33 10.40 -12.35 -6.40
C GLY A 33 11.46 -12.97 -7.30
N ILE A 34 11.47 -14.30 -7.40
CA ILE A 34 12.39 -15.04 -8.29
C ILE A 34 12.14 -14.66 -9.75
N GLY A 35 10.87 -14.63 -10.19
CA GLY A 35 10.51 -14.24 -11.56
C GLY A 35 10.96 -12.82 -11.90
N SER A 36 10.76 -11.86 -10.99
CA SER A 36 11.22 -10.49 -11.15
C SER A 36 12.74 -10.40 -11.23
N LEU A 37 13.46 -11.15 -10.39
CA LEU A 37 14.92 -11.19 -10.39
C LEU A 37 15.45 -11.78 -11.70
N VAL A 38 14.92 -12.91 -12.14
CA VAL A 38 15.30 -13.55 -13.42
C VAL A 38 15.03 -12.62 -14.59
N PHE A 39 13.86 -11.98 -14.61
CA PHE A 39 13.51 -11.01 -15.66
C PHE A 39 14.48 -9.82 -15.66
N ALA A 40 14.81 -9.28 -14.48
CA ALA A 40 15.76 -8.17 -14.35
C ALA A 40 17.15 -8.55 -14.86
N LEU A 41 17.66 -9.73 -14.48
CA LEU A 41 18.97 -10.23 -14.94
C LEU A 41 19.02 -10.49 -16.45
N MET A 42 17.91 -10.94 -17.05
CA MET A 42 17.85 -11.26 -18.48
C MET A 42 17.64 -10.03 -19.36
N LYS A 43 16.82 -9.07 -18.92
CA LYS A 43 16.36 -7.96 -19.77
C LYS A 43 17.01 -6.62 -19.45
N ASN A 44 17.54 -6.45 -18.25
CA ASN A 44 18.09 -5.17 -17.83
C ASN A 44 19.62 -5.21 -17.78
N PRO A 45 20.32 -4.50 -18.71
CA PRO A 45 21.78 -4.49 -18.75
C PRO A 45 22.43 -3.94 -17.47
N PHE A 46 21.71 -3.13 -16.67
CA PHE A 46 22.19 -2.59 -15.40
C PHE A 46 22.32 -3.65 -14.30
N PHE A 47 21.70 -4.82 -14.44
CA PHE A 47 21.80 -5.93 -13.49
C PHE A 47 22.94 -6.92 -13.85
N LYS A 48 23.72 -6.67 -14.91
CA LYS A 48 24.96 -7.41 -15.16
C LYS A 48 26.05 -6.89 -14.23
N ILE A 49 25.99 -7.38 -12.99
CA ILE A 49 26.91 -6.97 -11.92
C ILE A 49 28.26 -7.66 -12.16
N GLU A 50 29.31 -6.89 -12.35
CA GLU A 50 30.69 -7.38 -12.35
C GLU A 50 31.14 -7.64 -10.91
N LYS A 51 31.99 -8.66 -10.69
CA LYS A 51 32.45 -9.04 -9.35
C LYS A 51 33.11 -7.89 -8.57
N GLU A 52 33.67 -6.93 -9.29
CA GLU A 52 34.30 -5.74 -8.70
C GLU A 52 33.28 -4.74 -8.13
N GLN A 53 32.05 -4.74 -8.66
CA GLN A 53 30.95 -3.87 -8.21
C GLN A 53 30.23 -4.41 -6.98
N LEU A 54 30.53 -5.64 -6.55
CA LEU A 54 29.97 -6.25 -5.34
C LEU A 54 30.64 -5.74 -4.03
N LYS A 55 31.59 -4.82 -4.14
CA LYS A 55 32.21 -4.22 -2.94
C LYS A 55 31.20 -3.34 -2.22
N ALA A 56 31.07 -3.55 -0.92
CA ALA A 56 30.20 -2.73 -0.07
C ALA A 56 30.75 -1.30 -0.02
N ASP A 57 29.96 -0.35 -0.52
CA ASP A 57 30.25 1.09 -0.38
C ASP A 57 29.60 1.62 0.89
N TRP A 58 30.42 1.86 1.92
CA TRP A 58 29.96 2.34 3.21
C TRP A 58 29.31 3.71 3.14
N GLU A 59 29.68 4.55 2.21
CA GLU A 59 29.06 5.86 2.02
C GLU A 59 27.63 5.72 1.54
N ILE A 60 27.40 4.86 0.55
CA ILE A 60 26.03 4.57 0.04
C ILE A 60 25.20 3.90 1.13
N ILE A 61 25.75 2.90 1.83
CA ILE A 61 25.05 2.22 2.92
C ILE A 61 24.65 3.22 4.01
N TRP A 62 25.56 4.10 4.43
CA TRP A 62 25.26 5.11 5.43
C TRP A 62 24.20 6.12 4.99
N ARG A 63 24.21 6.52 3.73
CA ARG A 63 23.15 7.37 3.16
C ARG A 63 21.79 6.67 3.19
N CYS A 64 21.74 5.39 2.82
CA CYS A 64 20.50 4.59 2.90
C CYS A 64 19.99 4.47 4.35
N VAL A 65 20.88 4.16 5.31
CA VAL A 65 20.52 4.06 6.72
C VAL A 65 20.02 5.40 7.25
N ARG A 66 20.72 6.50 6.96
CA ARG A 66 20.34 7.84 7.42
C ARG A 66 18.96 8.28 6.91
N MET A 67 18.57 7.85 5.71
CA MET A 67 17.23 8.12 5.17
C MET A 67 16.19 7.09 5.64
N GLY A 68 16.58 5.83 5.75
CA GLY A 68 15.70 4.74 6.13
C GLY A 68 15.28 4.77 7.60
N VAL A 69 16.18 5.13 8.52
CA VAL A 69 15.88 5.15 9.97
C VAL A 69 14.75 6.13 10.31
N PRO A 70 14.76 7.39 9.87
CA PRO A 70 13.63 8.30 10.14
C PRO A 70 12.31 7.81 9.54
N LEU A 71 12.36 7.24 8.33
CA LEU A 71 11.18 6.69 7.66
C LEU A 71 10.63 5.48 8.41
N ALA A 72 11.49 4.57 8.86
CA ALA A 72 11.11 3.42 9.69
C ALA A 72 10.48 3.86 11.03
N PHE A 73 11.05 4.89 11.66
CA PHE A 73 10.50 5.47 12.90
C PHE A 73 9.12 6.08 12.67
N GLN A 74 8.94 6.83 11.58
CA GLN A 74 7.65 7.39 11.18
C GLN A 74 6.58 6.31 10.99
N THR A 75 6.89 5.26 10.22
CA THR A 75 5.95 4.16 9.98
C THR A 75 5.63 3.38 11.26
N SER A 76 6.61 3.21 12.14
CA SER A 76 6.40 2.57 13.44
C SER A 76 5.46 3.38 14.35
N LEU A 77 5.61 4.72 14.38
CA LEU A 77 4.70 5.59 15.13
C LEU A 77 3.27 5.51 14.61
N ILE A 78 3.07 5.48 13.30
CA ILE A 78 1.75 5.30 12.68
C ILE A 78 1.15 3.96 13.11
N ALA A 79 1.93 2.88 13.03
CA ALA A 79 1.46 1.55 13.44
C ALA A 79 1.05 1.51 14.92
N ILE A 80 1.85 2.09 15.81
CA ILE A 80 1.54 2.20 17.24
C ILE A 80 0.24 2.99 17.46
N SER A 81 0.07 4.11 16.73
CA SER A 81 -1.14 4.93 16.80
C SER A 81 -2.38 4.15 16.34
N CYS A 82 -2.28 3.35 15.28
CA CYS A 82 -3.38 2.48 14.83
C CYS A 82 -3.75 1.44 15.90
N VAL A 83 -2.75 0.81 16.54
CA VAL A 83 -3.02 -0.15 17.64
C VAL A 83 -3.67 0.53 18.84
N ALA A 84 -3.20 1.72 19.21
CA ALA A 84 -3.80 2.49 20.30
C ALA A 84 -5.25 2.88 19.99
N LEU A 85 -5.52 3.35 18.77
CA LEU A 85 -6.87 3.68 18.31
C LEU A 85 -7.78 2.44 18.33
N GLN A 86 -7.29 1.29 17.82
CA GLN A 86 -8.05 0.04 17.84
C GLN A 86 -8.42 -0.40 19.26
N ARG A 87 -7.52 -0.21 20.24
CA ARG A 87 -7.83 -0.47 21.66
C ARG A 87 -8.98 0.37 22.15
N VAL A 88 -8.98 1.67 21.86
CA VAL A 88 -10.06 2.59 22.25
C VAL A 88 -11.37 2.18 21.57
N VAL A 89 -11.35 1.92 20.26
CA VAL A 89 -12.54 1.50 19.52
C VAL A 89 -13.15 0.21 20.09
N ASN A 90 -12.33 -0.73 20.51
CA ASN A 90 -12.81 -1.99 21.10
C ASN A 90 -13.59 -1.80 22.42
N THR A 91 -13.46 -0.65 23.11
CA THR A 91 -14.22 -0.36 24.32
C THR A 91 -15.67 0.06 24.06
N PHE A 92 -16.00 0.44 22.82
CA PHE A 92 -17.34 0.93 22.46
C PHE A 92 -18.33 -0.16 22.02
N GLY A 93 -17.92 -1.42 22.05
CA GLY A 93 -18.79 -2.55 21.71
C GLY A 93 -18.73 -2.97 20.23
N SER A 94 -19.39 -4.10 19.93
CA SER A 94 -19.25 -4.80 18.64
C SER A 94 -19.74 -4.01 17.43
N VAL A 95 -20.82 -3.23 17.58
CA VAL A 95 -21.38 -2.41 16.50
C VAL A 95 -20.40 -1.33 16.05
N VAL A 96 -19.78 -0.63 17.01
CA VAL A 96 -18.78 0.41 16.71
C VAL A 96 -17.52 -0.20 16.09
N VAL A 97 -17.07 -1.35 16.60
CA VAL A 97 -15.90 -2.08 16.04
C VAL A 97 -16.19 -2.51 14.59
N ALA A 98 -17.39 -3.02 14.31
CA ALA A 98 -17.79 -3.41 12.95
C ALA A 98 -17.83 -2.20 12.01
N ALA A 99 -18.45 -1.08 12.45
CA ALA A 99 -18.50 0.15 11.67
C ALA A 99 -17.09 0.70 11.40
N PHE A 100 -16.25 0.79 12.42
CA PHE A 100 -14.86 1.25 12.28
C PHE A 100 -14.06 0.38 11.32
N THR A 101 -14.20 -0.94 11.44
CA THR A 101 -13.50 -1.89 10.54
C THR A 101 -13.94 -1.72 9.10
N ALA A 102 -15.25 -1.58 8.84
CA ALA A 102 -15.78 -1.39 7.50
C ALA A 102 -15.34 -0.03 6.92
N THR A 103 -15.42 1.06 7.68
CA THR A 103 -14.95 2.39 7.29
C THR A 103 -13.45 2.37 6.96
N SER A 104 -12.63 1.74 7.80
CA SER A 104 -11.18 1.61 7.55
C SER A 104 -10.86 0.84 6.27
N ARG A 105 -11.69 -0.11 5.84
CA ARG A 105 -11.53 -0.77 4.53
C ARG A 105 -11.79 0.18 3.37
N VAL A 106 -12.82 1.02 3.49
CA VAL A 106 -13.11 2.05 2.48
C VAL A 106 -11.98 3.08 2.43
N GLU A 107 -11.54 3.58 3.59
CA GLU A 107 -10.40 4.50 3.69
C GLU A 107 -9.13 3.95 3.02
N GLN A 108 -8.80 2.67 3.27
CA GLN A 108 -7.65 2.02 2.63
C GLN A 108 -7.76 2.00 1.11
N LEU A 109 -8.96 1.74 0.54
CA LEU A 109 -9.17 1.78 -0.91
C LEU A 109 -9.00 3.19 -1.48
N VAL A 110 -9.49 4.19 -0.78
CA VAL A 110 -9.34 5.61 -1.17
C VAL A 110 -7.88 6.06 -1.05
N GLN A 111 -7.14 5.58 -0.04
CA GLN A 111 -5.75 5.93 0.20
C GLN A 111 -4.78 5.36 -0.85
N GLN A 112 -5.05 4.18 -1.41
CA GLN A 112 -4.17 3.50 -2.36
C GLN A 112 -3.71 4.35 -3.56
N PRO A 113 -4.56 5.11 -4.27
CA PRO A 113 -4.12 5.99 -5.36
C PRO A 113 -3.16 7.09 -4.89
N TYR A 114 -3.35 7.63 -3.67
CA TYR A 114 -2.46 8.65 -3.10
C TYR A 114 -1.07 8.08 -2.84
N ASP A 115 -1.00 6.92 -2.19
CA ASP A 115 0.27 6.23 -1.90
C ASP A 115 1.00 5.85 -3.19
N THR A 116 0.26 5.30 -4.16
CA THR A 116 0.81 4.92 -5.46
C THR A 116 1.38 6.12 -6.22
N LEU A 117 0.65 7.24 -6.24
CA LEU A 117 1.14 8.46 -6.88
C LEU A 117 2.34 9.04 -6.13
N GLY A 118 2.38 8.96 -4.80
CA GLY A 118 3.53 9.33 -3.97
C GLY A 118 4.79 8.57 -4.36
N VAL A 119 4.70 7.24 -4.49
CA VAL A 119 5.81 6.38 -4.94
C VAL A 119 6.23 6.72 -6.38
N ALA A 120 5.26 6.89 -7.29
CA ALA A 120 5.52 7.26 -8.67
C ALA A 120 6.25 8.61 -8.78
N MET A 121 5.81 9.60 -8.01
CA MET A 121 6.42 10.93 -7.95
C MET A 121 7.83 10.90 -7.35
N SER A 122 8.06 10.08 -6.33
CA SER A 122 9.39 9.87 -5.75
C SER A 122 10.36 9.30 -6.78
N THR A 123 9.95 8.24 -7.48
CA THR A 123 10.73 7.60 -8.55
C THR A 123 11.00 8.56 -9.70
N TYR A 124 9.99 9.27 -10.18
CA TYR A 124 10.10 10.27 -11.24
C TYR A 124 11.08 11.39 -10.87
N THR A 125 10.97 11.87 -9.62
CA THR A 125 11.85 12.91 -9.09
C THR A 125 13.30 12.43 -9.04
N GLY A 126 13.54 11.24 -8.46
CA GLY A 126 14.89 10.66 -8.38
C GLY A 126 15.55 10.48 -9.73
N GLN A 127 14.83 9.96 -10.73
CA GLN A 127 15.33 9.78 -12.09
C GLN A 127 15.67 11.12 -12.78
N ASN A 128 14.80 12.14 -12.63
CA ASN A 128 15.03 13.42 -13.28
C ASN A 128 16.10 14.26 -12.58
N ILE A 129 16.25 14.16 -11.25
CA ILE A 129 17.37 14.76 -10.52
C ILE A 129 18.70 14.11 -10.95
N GLY A 130 18.74 12.77 -11.00
CA GLY A 130 19.93 12.05 -11.48
C GLY A 130 20.33 12.42 -12.92
N ALA A 131 19.34 12.71 -13.77
CA ALA A 131 19.55 13.21 -15.13
C ALA A 131 19.79 14.71 -15.24
N LYS A 132 19.89 15.44 -14.10
CA LYS A 132 20.04 16.91 -14.01
C LYS A 132 18.93 17.71 -14.70
N LYS A 133 17.71 17.15 -14.78
CA LYS A 133 16.53 17.77 -15.45
C LYS A 133 15.56 18.34 -14.43
N VAL A 134 15.99 19.36 -13.67
CA VAL A 134 15.21 19.96 -12.57
C VAL A 134 13.87 20.55 -13.04
N ASP A 135 13.81 21.10 -14.26
CA ASP A 135 12.54 21.65 -14.81
C ASP A 135 11.48 20.57 -14.99
N ARG A 136 11.86 19.35 -15.34
CA ARG A 136 10.94 18.21 -15.39
C ARG A 136 10.40 17.86 -14.01
N VAL A 137 11.22 17.93 -12.97
CA VAL A 137 10.78 17.70 -11.57
C VAL A 137 9.68 18.70 -11.19
N ARG A 138 9.89 20.00 -11.49
CA ARG A 138 8.86 21.03 -11.22
C ARG A 138 7.57 20.77 -11.98
N GLN A 139 7.67 20.41 -13.26
CA GLN A 139 6.49 20.10 -14.07
C GLN A 139 5.77 18.84 -13.56
N GLY A 140 6.53 17.79 -13.21
CA GLY A 140 5.99 16.55 -12.63
C GLY A 140 5.25 16.85 -11.34
N TYR A 141 5.84 17.63 -10.43
CA TYR A 141 5.21 18.02 -9.18
C TYR A 141 3.88 18.74 -9.40
N LYS A 142 3.85 19.78 -10.28
CA LYS A 142 2.60 20.48 -10.59
C LYS A 142 1.53 19.56 -11.17
N ARG A 143 1.90 18.67 -12.10
CA ARG A 143 0.97 17.70 -12.68
C ARG A 143 0.50 16.65 -11.66
N GLY A 144 1.38 16.18 -10.80
CA GLY A 144 1.03 15.29 -9.70
C GLY A 144 0.04 15.92 -8.74
N MET A 145 0.28 17.17 -8.34
CA MET A 145 -0.67 17.93 -7.51
C MET A 145 -2.03 18.10 -8.18
N LEU A 146 -2.06 18.39 -9.48
CA LEU A 146 -3.31 18.52 -10.24
C LEU A 146 -4.07 17.18 -10.28
N ILE A 147 -3.38 16.06 -10.52
CA ILE A 147 -4.00 14.73 -10.52
C ILE A 147 -4.61 14.44 -9.15
N MET A 148 -3.87 14.72 -8.06
CA MET A 148 -4.37 14.53 -6.69
C MET A 148 -5.59 15.42 -6.43
N ALA A 149 -5.54 16.68 -6.81
CA ALA A 149 -6.67 17.63 -6.62
C ALA A 149 -7.92 17.14 -7.36
N VAL A 150 -7.78 16.73 -8.61
CA VAL A 150 -8.91 16.18 -9.41
C VAL A 150 -9.44 14.90 -8.77
N PHE A 151 -8.56 14.00 -8.35
CA PHE A 151 -8.97 12.76 -7.68
C PHE A 151 -9.73 13.06 -6.39
N THR A 152 -9.22 13.96 -5.54
CA THR A 152 -9.89 14.39 -4.31
C THR A 152 -11.26 15.00 -4.58
N LEU A 153 -11.36 15.90 -5.58
CA LEU A 153 -12.63 16.53 -5.97
C LEU A 153 -13.68 15.52 -6.45
N ILE A 154 -13.26 14.38 -6.98
CA ILE A 154 -14.16 13.30 -7.38
C ILE A 154 -14.51 12.42 -6.18
N MET A 155 -13.52 12.05 -5.36
CA MET A 155 -13.72 11.08 -4.28
C MET A 155 -14.50 11.64 -3.09
N VAL A 156 -14.31 12.92 -2.75
CA VAL A 156 -15.03 13.54 -1.63
C VAL A 156 -16.56 13.53 -1.84
N PRO A 157 -17.11 13.99 -2.98
CA PRO A 157 -18.55 13.86 -3.22
C PRO A 157 -19.05 12.41 -3.26
N ILE A 158 -18.26 11.49 -3.82
CA ILE A 158 -18.63 10.06 -3.85
C ILE A 158 -18.72 9.51 -2.43
N ALA A 159 -17.77 9.82 -1.57
CA ALA A 159 -17.80 9.38 -0.17
C ALA A 159 -18.98 9.99 0.60
N GLN A 160 -19.21 11.30 0.46
CA GLN A 160 -20.28 12.00 1.19
C GLN A 160 -21.68 11.64 0.70
N LEU A 161 -21.90 11.55 -0.60
CA LEU A 161 -23.23 11.26 -1.17
C LEU A 161 -23.51 9.76 -1.28
N GLY A 162 -22.46 8.94 -1.43
CA GLY A 162 -22.54 7.50 -1.62
C GLY A 162 -22.23 6.68 -0.36
N GLY A 163 -21.96 7.30 0.79
CA GLY A 163 -21.46 6.64 2.01
C GLY A 163 -22.28 5.43 2.43
N GLU A 164 -23.61 5.55 2.47
CA GLU A 164 -24.50 4.42 2.80
C GLU A 164 -24.40 3.29 1.78
N SER A 165 -24.39 3.62 0.47
CA SER A 165 -24.29 2.62 -0.59
C SER A 165 -22.95 1.90 -0.57
N ILE A 166 -21.87 2.62 -0.28
CA ILE A 166 -20.53 2.07 -0.13
C ILE A 166 -20.48 1.14 1.09
N MET A 167 -21.02 1.56 2.23
CA MET A 167 -21.05 0.75 3.44
C MET A 167 -21.85 -0.53 3.27
N ARG A 168 -22.95 -0.53 2.52
CA ARG A 168 -23.76 -1.70 2.19
C ARG A 168 -22.99 -2.79 1.42
N LEU A 169 -21.90 -2.45 0.74
CA LEU A 169 -21.03 -3.44 0.08
C LEU A 169 -20.20 -4.27 1.09
N PHE A 170 -19.98 -3.72 2.29
CA PHE A 170 -19.10 -4.34 3.30
C PHE A 170 -19.90 -4.92 4.48
N VAL A 171 -21.08 -4.36 4.79
CA VAL A 171 -21.86 -4.71 5.98
C VAL A 171 -23.35 -4.72 5.66
N SER A 172 -24.08 -5.67 6.26
CA SER A 172 -25.53 -5.82 6.06
C SER A 172 -26.38 -5.20 7.18
N GLU A 173 -25.79 -4.89 8.33
CA GLU A 173 -26.51 -4.39 9.50
C GLU A 173 -26.76 -2.87 9.37
N THR A 174 -28.03 -2.47 9.45
CA THR A 174 -28.48 -1.09 9.22
C THR A 174 -27.84 -0.10 10.19
N GLU A 175 -27.65 -0.48 11.45
CA GLU A 175 -27.05 0.36 12.49
C GLU A 175 -25.56 0.62 12.19
N VAL A 176 -24.83 -0.40 11.77
CA VAL A 176 -23.42 -0.33 11.37
C VAL A 176 -23.25 0.54 10.12
N ILE A 177 -24.18 0.41 9.14
CA ILE A 177 -24.19 1.22 7.93
C ILE A 177 -24.37 2.70 8.25
N ALA A 178 -25.37 3.03 9.10
CA ALA A 178 -25.65 4.41 9.47
C ALA A 178 -24.50 5.07 10.24
N LEU A 179 -23.84 4.33 11.13
CA LEU A 179 -22.69 4.80 11.87
C LEU A 179 -21.45 4.99 10.97
N GLY A 180 -21.17 4.01 10.11
CA GLY A 180 -20.03 4.05 9.19
C GLY A 180 -20.18 5.12 8.11
N ALA A 181 -21.40 5.33 7.58
CA ALA A 181 -21.67 6.37 6.60
C ALA A 181 -21.48 7.80 7.14
N ARG A 182 -21.64 8.00 8.44
CA ARG A 182 -21.34 9.27 9.12
C ARG A 182 -19.85 9.49 9.36
N ALA A 183 -19.08 8.42 9.37
CA ALA A 183 -17.64 8.46 9.61
C ALA A 183 -16.82 8.62 8.31
N LEU A 184 -17.40 8.34 7.13
CA LEU A 184 -16.82 8.58 5.81
C LEU A 184 -16.94 10.05 5.39
#